data_761cf8f907a0e97c4dd8d0f59409eeb3
#
_entry.id   761cf8f907a0e97c4dd8d0f59409eeb3
#
_cell.length_a   1.000
_cell.length_b   1.000
_cell.length_c   1.000
_cell.angle_alpha   90.00
_cell.angle_beta   90.00
_cell.angle_gamma   90.00
#
_symmetry.space_group_name_H-M   'P 1'
#
loop_
_entity.id
_entity.type
_entity.pdbx_description
1 polymer ?
#
loop_
_entity_poly.entity_id
_entity_poly.type
_entity_poly.pdbx_seq_one_letter_code
_entity_poly.pdbx_strand_id
1 'polypeptide(L)'
;MAERALTRKKGLGAYYTAPAVVDFLIAWGMDAAPGIVMDPSCGDGRFLSAAAARGATGLIGCDLDPEALAAATRATAGSTIPTALHPGDFFRLDPAQTGPVDLVAGNPPFIRYQQFSGESRARALASALRVGARLSRLAASWAPFLLHALQFLRPHGAMAMVVPAELAQTTYGIETLRALCGNFARIRLVAFRHNWFEEAQQETFLLLAEGRGGRCTAAELVPLERIDDLARLVLNDAVDSVAMDAGARLGRAFLTPRARALLDTLMAHPAATALGELGAIANGYVTGANAFFHCTAADGRARRLPGDWLLPVARNSRSLRGLRYEAEDVAAAEQRGVAHHLIWPGGDDLFTVASPARRRALKALITAGERGGVAGRYKCRVRDPWWRVPGLIRPDLLLPYMIGSEPHGAVNRCGALYPNSLHGIRLATPAIAERLALGLLTSLSLLSLELEGRSYGGGILKLEPSELGRVRVVLPTCPEPELRARLAEADQSIRDGAFLAASRLADRWILADQLGLSAADIAELQEARATLLERRTTRGRGARR
;
A
#
# COMPACT_ATOMS: atom_id res chain seq x y z
N MET A 1 33.82 -4.59 -4.02
CA MET A 1 33.44 -3.59 -5.03
C MET A 1 31.99 -3.76 -5.49
N ALA A 2 31.54 -4.98 -5.80
CA ALA A 2 30.15 -5.25 -6.25
C ALA A 2 29.07 -4.83 -5.22
N GLU A 3 29.29 -5.09 -3.94
CA GLU A 3 28.32 -4.76 -2.87
C GLU A 3 28.17 -3.24 -2.61
N ARG A 4 29.26 -2.48 -2.75
CA ARG A 4 29.21 -1.00 -2.72
C ARG A 4 28.51 -0.40 -3.93
N ALA A 5 28.68 -0.99 -5.10
CA ALA A 5 27.99 -0.58 -6.34
C ALA A 5 26.49 -0.88 -6.27
N LEU A 6 26.08 -2.03 -5.71
CA LEU A 6 24.67 -2.38 -5.48
C LEU A 6 24.00 -1.44 -4.45
N THR A 7 24.70 -1.07 -3.39
CA THR A 7 24.18 -0.16 -2.35
C THR A 7 24.02 1.26 -2.89
N ARG A 8 24.95 1.72 -3.74
CA ARG A 8 24.87 3.02 -4.42
C ARG A 8 23.71 3.05 -5.43
N LYS A 9 23.55 2.00 -6.25
CA LYS A 9 22.43 1.86 -7.20
C LYS A 9 21.07 1.88 -6.50
N LYS A 10 20.91 1.13 -5.40
CA LYS A 10 19.68 1.16 -4.58
C LYS A 10 19.38 2.54 -3.99
N GLY A 11 20.42 3.29 -3.60
CA GLY A 11 20.27 4.64 -3.07
C GLY A 11 19.80 5.66 -4.12
N LEU A 12 20.14 5.45 -5.39
CA LEU A 12 19.74 6.28 -6.53
C LEU A 12 18.39 5.83 -7.15
N GLY A 13 17.79 4.73 -6.66
CA GLY A 13 16.54 4.19 -7.22
C GLY A 13 16.70 3.66 -8.66
N ALA A 14 17.93 3.34 -9.07
CA ALA A 14 18.24 2.89 -10.42
C ALA A 14 17.97 1.39 -10.59
N TYR A 15 17.03 1.04 -11.44
CA TYR A 15 16.68 -0.34 -11.82
C TYR A 15 16.76 -0.51 -13.32
N TYR A 16 17.29 -1.63 -13.78
CA TYR A 16 17.37 -1.93 -15.20
C TYR A 16 16.07 -2.50 -15.74
N THR A 17 15.55 -1.90 -16.80
CA THR A 17 14.33 -2.36 -17.48
C THR A 17 14.63 -3.54 -18.38
N ALA A 18 13.78 -4.57 -18.38
CA ALA A 18 13.92 -5.73 -19.25
C ALA A 18 13.90 -5.34 -20.74
N PRO A 19 14.72 -5.95 -21.61
CA PRO A 19 14.78 -5.61 -23.04
C PRO A 19 13.42 -5.61 -23.74
N ALA A 20 12.58 -6.61 -23.50
CA ALA A 20 11.23 -6.69 -24.09
C ALA A 20 10.35 -5.48 -23.76
N VAL A 21 10.49 -4.90 -22.56
CA VAL A 21 9.74 -3.69 -22.17
C VAL A 21 10.31 -2.46 -22.87
N VAL A 22 11.64 -2.33 -22.94
CA VAL A 22 12.29 -1.24 -23.66
C VAL A 22 11.85 -1.24 -25.13
N ASP A 23 11.94 -2.40 -25.78
CA ASP A 23 11.57 -2.58 -27.18
C ASP A 23 10.10 -2.25 -27.42
N PHE A 24 9.21 -2.70 -26.52
CA PHE A 24 7.78 -2.39 -26.62
C PHE A 24 7.49 -0.88 -26.46
N LEU A 25 8.03 -0.23 -25.43
CA LEU A 25 7.78 1.19 -25.16
C LEU A 25 8.30 2.07 -26.29
N ILE A 26 9.48 1.80 -26.82
CA ILE A 26 10.06 2.53 -27.95
C ILE A 26 9.30 2.23 -29.25
N ALA A 27 8.97 0.96 -29.52
CA ALA A 27 8.16 0.61 -30.69
C ALA A 27 6.83 1.34 -30.70
N TRP A 28 6.11 1.32 -29.59
CA TRP A 28 4.84 2.00 -29.45
C TRP A 28 4.97 3.51 -29.60
N GLY A 29 5.96 4.12 -28.94
CA GLY A 29 6.12 5.58 -28.94
C GLY A 29 6.59 6.15 -30.29
N MET A 30 7.19 5.31 -31.15
CA MET A 30 7.70 5.69 -32.48
C MET A 30 6.84 5.12 -33.64
N ASP A 31 5.69 4.50 -33.35
CA ASP A 31 4.83 3.88 -34.37
C ASP A 31 4.32 4.87 -35.42
N ALA A 32 4.00 6.10 -35.01
CA ALA A 32 3.45 7.12 -35.91
C ALA A 32 4.48 7.73 -36.86
N ALA A 33 5.69 8.00 -36.41
CA ALA A 33 6.82 8.52 -37.21
C ALA A 33 8.13 8.53 -36.41
N PRO A 34 9.30 8.48 -37.09
CA PRO A 34 10.60 8.78 -36.46
C PRO A 34 10.61 10.20 -35.88
N GLY A 35 11.18 10.35 -34.69
CA GLY A 35 11.21 11.64 -34.00
C GLY A 35 12.37 11.77 -33.02
N ILE A 36 12.42 12.88 -32.30
CA ILE A 36 13.37 13.11 -31.22
C ILE A 36 12.90 12.39 -29.97
N VAL A 37 13.72 11.50 -29.42
CA VAL A 37 13.43 10.69 -28.23
C VAL A 37 14.26 11.17 -27.05
N MET A 38 13.61 11.40 -25.91
CA MET A 38 14.24 11.77 -24.66
C MET A 38 14.07 10.67 -23.62
N ASP A 39 15.17 10.24 -22.97
CA ASP A 39 15.17 9.48 -21.74
C ASP A 39 15.70 10.37 -20.59
N PRO A 40 14.84 10.84 -19.69
CA PRO A 40 15.21 11.78 -18.64
C PRO A 40 15.94 11.15 -17.45
N SER A 41 16.16 9.83 -17.45
CA SER A 41 16.95 9.05 -16.48
C SER A 41 17.65 7.89 -17.20
N CYS A 42 18.49 8.24 -18.16
CA CYS A 42 18.90 7.34 -19.24
C CYS A 42 19.78 6.15 -18.81
N GLY A 43 20.33 6.16 -17.61
CA GLY A 43 21.10 5.03 -17.09
C GLY A 43 22.20 4.59 -18.07
N ASP A 44 22.16 3.33 -18.46
CA ASP A 44 23.11 2.75 -19.42
C ASP A 44 22.78 3.05 -20.90
N GLY A 45 21.75 3.84 -21.17
CA GLY A 45 21.36 4.27 -22.52
C GLY A 45 20.53 3.28 -23.32
N ARG A 46 19.97 2.23 -22.70
CA ARG A 46 19.22 1.18 -23.40
C ARG A 46 17.99 1.70 -24.17
N PHE A 47 17.23 2.66 -23.62
CA PHE A 47 16.10 3.28 -24.32
C PHE A 47 16.59 4.12 -25.51
N LEU A 48 17.67 4.87 -25.31
CA LEU A 48 18.26 5.67 -26.40
C LEU A 48 18.81 4.78 -27.52
N SER A 49 19.49 3.68 -27.17
CA SER A 49 19.99 2.72 -28.14
C SER A 49 18.86 2.03 -28.91
N ALA A 50 17.78 1.65 -28.23
CA ALA A 50 16.60 1.07 -28.88
C ALA A 50 15.90 2.08 -29.81
N ALA A 51 15.84 3.36 -29.43
CA ALA A 51 15.30 4.42 -30.27
C ALA A 51 16.20 4.66 -31.50
N ALA A 52 17.53 4.66 -31.33
CA ALA A 52 18.47 4.73 -32.42
C ALA A 52 18.28 3.61 -33.45
N ALA A 53 18.14 2.37 -32.97
CA ALA A 53 17.93 1.19 -33.83
C ALA A 53 16.60 1.26 -34.60
N ARG A 54 15.64 2.08 -34.16
CA ARG A 54 14.35 2.31 -34.85
C ARG A 54 14.30 3.59 -35.67
N GLY A 55 15.46 4.24 -35.89
CA GLY A 55 15.56 5.40 -36.76
C GLY A 55 15.08 6.71 -36.13
N ALA A 56 15.26 6.91 -34.84
CA ALA A 56 15.06 8.22 -34.21
C ALA A 56 15.85 9.30 -34.92
N THR A 57 15.34 10.53 -34.99
CA THR A 57 16.01 11.66 -35.64
C THR A 57 16.90 12.45 -34.68
N GLY A 58 16.76 12.26 -33.38
CA GLY A 58 17.60 12.84 -32.35
C GLY A 58 17.41 12.10 -31.03
N LEU A 59 18.46 12.08 -30.20
CA LEU A 59 18.47 11.42 -28.90
C LEU A 59 18.86 12.42 -27.81
N ILE A 60 18.09 12.47 -26.73
CA ILE A 60 18.39 13.31 -25.57
C ILE A 60 18.37 12.41 -24.33
N GLY A 61 19.45 12.42 -23.56
CA GLY A 61 19.56 11.69 -22.30
C GLY A 61 19.92 12.63 -21.15
N CYS A 62 19.40 12.35 -19.95
CA CYS A 62 19.83 12.98 -18.72
C CYS A 62 20.06 11.93 -17.65
N ASP A 63 21.13 12.03 -16.87
CA ASP A 63 21.34 11.19 -15.70
C ASP A 63 22.17 11.91 -14.64
N LEU A 64 21.92 11.59 -13.38
CA LEU A 64 22.66 12.14 -12.24
C LEU A 64 24.01 11.42 -12.04
N ASP A 65 24.14 10.17 -12.50
CA ASP A 65 25.33 9.34 -12.33
C ASP A 65 26.26 9.45 -13.55
N PRO A 66 27.48 10.00 -13.40
CA PRO A 66 28.44 10.11 -14.50
C PRO A 66 28.85 8.75 -15.10
N GLU A 67 28.84 7.67 -14.30
CA GLU A 67 29.16 6.33 -14.80
C GLU A 67 28.04 5.80 -15.73
N ALA A 68 26.80 6.12 -15.40
CA ALA A 68 25.64 5.83 -16.23
C ALA A 68 25.72 6.57 -17.56
N LEU A 69 26.00 7.87 -17.54
CA LEU A 69 26.18 8.69 -18.76
C LEU A 69 27.33 8.18 -19.64
N ALA A 70 28.45 7.76 -19.05
CA ALA A 70 29.54 7.16 -19.81
C ALA A 70 29.12 5.82 -20.47
N ALA A 71 28.25 5.05 -19.83
CA ALA A 71 27.67 3.85 -20.43
C ALA A 71 26.69 4.20 -21.56
N ALA A 72 25.82 5.19 -21.37
CA ALA A 72 24.92 5.69 -22.42
C ALA A 72 25.67 6.23 -23.64
N THR A 73 26.78 6.96 -23.42
CA THR A 73 27.67 7.41 -24.51
C THR A 73 28.20 6.23 -25.33
N ARG A 74 28.66 5.15 -24.66
CA ARG A 74 29.12 3.94 -25.37
C ARG A 74 27.99 3.25 -26.12
N ALA A 75 26.81 3.16 -25.52
CA ALA A 75 25.65 2.50 -26.12
C ALA A 75 25.14 3.20 -27.38
N THR A 76 25.34 4.51 -27.49
CA THR A 76 24.92 5.32 -28.64
C THR A 76 26.06 5.67 -29.61
N ALA A 77 27.32 5.35 -29.29
CA ALA A 77 28.50 5.72 -30.07
C ALA A 77 28.51 5.18 -31.51
N GLY A 78 27.84 4.07 -31.79
CA GLY A 78 27.72 3.46 -33.13
C GLY A 78 26.62 4.07 -34.00
N SER A 79 25.86 5.04 -33.48
CA SER A 79 24.77 5.69 -34.20
C SER A 79 25.23 7.03 -34.81
N THR A 80 24.74 7.33 -36.01
CA THR A 80 24.94 8.64 -36.67
C THR A 80 23.91 9.68 -36.22
N ILE A 81 23.00 9.32 -35.35
CA ILE A 81 21.90 10.17 -34.85
C ILE A 81 22.46 11.21 -33.88
N PRO A 82 22.12 12.53 -34.06
CA PRO A 82 22.48 13.56 -33.10
C PRO A 82 22.07 13.19 -31.67
N THR A 83 23.04 13.10 -30.77
CA THR A 83 22.82 12.67 -29.38
C THR A 83 23.34 13.74 -28.43
N ALA A 84 22.46 14.20 -27.52
CA ALA A 84 22.77 15.14 -26.45
C ALA A 84 22.59 14.47 -25.09
N LEU A 85 23.67 14.36 -24.31
CA LEU A 85 23.63 13.77 -22.96
C LEU A 85 23.91 14.88 -21.93
N HIS A 86 22.97 15.08 -21.01
CA HIS A 86 23.00 16.10 -19.98
C HIS A 86 23.36 15.52 -18.62
N PRO A 87 24.51 15.83 -18.02
CA PRO A 87 24.85 15.40 -16.69
C PRO A 87 24.10 16.19 -15.63
N GLY A 88 23.53 15.52 -14.64
CA GLY A 88 22.97 16.15 -13.46
C GLY A 88 21.51 15.87 -13.17
N ASP A 89 20.95 16.69 -12.27
CA ASP A 89 19.56 16.56 -11.83
C ASP A 89 18.59 17.00 -12.93
N PHE A 90 17.74 16.08 -13.37
CA PHE A 90 16.73 16.33 -14.40
C PHE A 90 15.83 17.53 -14.09
N PHE A 91 15.51 17.78 -12.83
CA PHE A 91 14.70 18.95 -12.44
C PHE A 91 15.41 20.30 -12.64
N ARG A 92 16.69 20.31 -13.04
CA ARG A 92 17.43 21.51 -13.45
C ARG A 92 17.44 21.72 -14.96
N LEU A 93 17.11 20.69 -15.73
CA LEU A 93 17.05 20.80 -17.18
C LEU A 93 15.80 21.60 -17.58
N ASP A 94 15.99 22.61 -18.42
CA ASP A 94 14.91 23.44 -18.93
C ASP A 94 14.52 22.98 -20.35
N PRO A 95 13.22 22.84 -20.66
CA PRO A 95 12.76 22.55 -22.02
C PRO A 95 13.33 23.46 -23.10
N ALA A 96 13.61 24.73 -22.77
CA ALA A 96 14.22 25.68 -23.69
C ALA A 96 15.67 25.30 -24.11
N GLN A 97 16.38 24.51 -23.31
CA GLN A 97 17.75 24.06 -23.58
C GLN A 97 17.82 22.89 -24.55
N THR A 98 16.77 22.05 -24.57
CA THR A 98 16.74 20.83 -25.39
C THR A 98 15.90 20.97 -26.66
N GLY A 99 14.99 21.95 -26.67
CA GLY A 99 13.90 22.00 -27.64
C GLY A 99 12.82 20.94 -27.36
N PRO A 100 11.70 20.99 -28.09
CA PRO A 100 10.61 20.06 -27.94
C PRO A 100 10.93 18.68 -28.54
N VAL A 101 10.49 17.60 -27.84
CA VAL A 101 10.70 16.22 -28.27
C VAL A 101 9.39 15.54 -28.67
N ASP A 102 9.47 14.47 -29.45
CA ASP A 102 8.32 13.69 -29.91
C ASP A 102 7.90 12.65 -28.89
N LEU A 103 8.89 12.00 -28.27
CA LEU A 103 8.70 10.93 -27.31
C LEU A 103 9.56 11.16 -26.08
N VAL A 104 8.95 11.05 -24.91
CA VAL A 104 9.65 10.83 -23.64
C VAL A 104 9.46 9.38 -23.25
N ALA A 105 10.56 8.61 -23.16
CA ALA A 105 10.51 7.20 -22.78
C ALA A 105 11.59 6.88 -21.75
N GLY A 106 11.31 6.03 -20.78
CA GLY A 106 12.28 5.66 -19.76
C GLY A 106 11.68 5.00 -18.53
N ASN A 107 12.52 4.85 -17.52
CA ASN A 107 12.15 4.32 -16.20
C ASN A 107 12.61 5.32 -15.12
N PRO A 108 11.71 6.17 -14.59
CA PRO A 108 12.08 7.22 -13.64
C PRO A 108 12.56 6.64 -12.30
N PRO A 109 13.37 7.37 -11.52
CA PRO A 109 13.86 6.91 -10.24
C PRO A 109 12.73 6.84 -9.18
N PHE A 110 12.56 5.68 -8.49
CA PHE A 110 11.55 5.47 -7.45
C PHE A 110 12.09 5.79 -6.05
N ILE A 111 12.45 7.06 -5.80
CA ILE A 111 13.00 7.51 -4.53
C ILE A 111 11.85 7.87 -3.58
N ARG A 112 11.81 7.25 -2.39
CA ARG A 112 10.80 7.54 -1.37
C ARG A 112 10.95 8.96 -0.82
N TYR A 113 9.83 9.56 -0.38
CA TYR A 113 9.82 10.95 0.11
C TYR A 113 10.81 11.22 1.26
N GLN A 114 11.14 10.23 2.10
CA GLN A 114 12.11 10.37 3.19
C GLN A 114 13.54 10.62 2.69
N GLN A 115 13.87 10.12 1.51
CA GLN A 115 15.18 10.24 0.87
C GLN A 115 15.21 11.31 -0.22
N PHE A 116 14.04 11.74 -0.70
CA PHE A 116 13.88 12.80 -1.69
C PHE A 116 13.67 14.14 -0.97
N SER A 117 14.73 14.96 -0.88
CA SER A 117 14.76 16.17 -0.06
C SER A 117 15.57 17.29 -0.72
N GLY A 118 15.66 18.44 -0.06
CA GLY A 118 16.48 19.57 -0.48
C GLY A 118 15.96 20.31 -1.72
N GLU A 119 16.88 20.91 -2.47
CA GLU A 119 16.58 21.78 -3.61
C GLU A 119 15.94 21.02 -4.78
N SER A 120 16.41 19.81 -5.08
CA SER A 120 15.84 18.94 -6.12
C SER A 120 14.34 18.72 -5.89
N ARG A 121 13.94 18.43 -4.66
CA ARG A 121 12.53 18.28 -4.30
C ARG A 121 11.73 19.57 -4.44
N ALA A 122 12.30 20.72 -4.05
CA ALA A 122 11.62 22.00 -4.19
C ALA A 122 11.36 22.32 -5.66
N ARG A 123 12.35 22.09 -6.55
CA ARG A 123 12.22 22.25 -8.00
C ARG A 123 11.17 21.28 -8.58
N ALA A 124 11.19 20.03 -8.14
CA ALA A 124 10.25 19.01 -8.57
C ALA A 124 8.79 19.39 -8.28
N LEU A 125 8.50 19.84 -7.06
CA LEU A 125 7.15 20.29 -6.67
C LEU A 125 6.73 21.57 -7.39
N ALA A 126 7.66 22.52 -7.60
CA ALA A 126 7.40 23.72 -8.40
C ALA A 126 7.10 23.37 -9.86
N SER A 127 7.79 22.38 -10.42
CA SER A 127 7.55 21.89 -11.78
C SER A 127 6.17 21.24 -11.92
N ALA A 128 5.75 20.45 -10.94
CA ALA A 128 4.41 19.86 -10.92
C ALA A 128 3.30 20.93 -10.91
N LEU A 129 3.50 22.03 -10.19
CA LEU A 129 2.55 23.15 -10.17
C LEU A 129 2.36 23.81 -11.53
N ARG A 130 3.41 23.89 -12.38
CA ARG A 130 3.32 24.49 -13.73
C ARG A 130 2.37 23.72 -14.66
N VAL A 131 2.18 22.42 -14.41
CA VAL A 131 1.25 21.57 -15.17
C VAL A 131 -0.06 21.31 -14.43
N GLY A 132 -0.36 22.10 -13.38
CA GLY A 132 -1.63 22.09 -12.66
C GLY A 132 -1.73 21.06 -11.54
N ALA A 133 -0.66 20.34 -11.19
CA ALA A 133 -0.69 19.33 -10.12
C ALA A 133 -0.16 19.86 -8.77
N ARG A 134 -0.96 19.71 -7.70
CA ARG A 134 -0.57 20.07 -6.33
C ARG A 134 -0.16 18.83 -5.55
N LEU A 135 1.06 18.38 -5.76
CA LEU A 135 1.57 17.21 -5.05
C LEU A 135 1.89 17.51 -3.58
N SER A 136 1.53 16.57 -2.70
CA SER A 136 1.87 16.66 -1.27
C SER A 136 3.37 16.50 -1.02
N ARG A 137 3.83 16.95 0.15
CA ARG A 137 5.22 16.71 0.59
C ARG A 137 5.55 15.23 0.83
N LEU A 138 4.58 14.33 0.75
CA LEU A 138 4.75 12.88 0.87
C LEU A 138 4.88 12.18 -0.48
N ALA A 139 4.90 12.93 -1.59
CA ALA A 139 5.07 12.36 -2.92
C ALA A 139 6.49 11.80 -3.11
N ALA A 140 6.60 10.61 -3.69
CA ALA A 140 7.84 10.02 -4.16
C ALA A 140 8.33 10.73 -5.44
N SER A 141 9.62 10.60 -5.78
CA SER A 141 10.26 11.34 -6.86
C SER A 141 9.65 11.12 -8.25
N TRP A 142 9.17 9.91 -8.53
CA TRP A 142 8.62 9.54 -9.83
C TRP A 142 7.41 10.40 -10.26
N ALA A 143 6.58 10.82 -9.31
CA ALA A 143 5.37 11.59 -9.61
C ALA A 143 5.68 12.98 -10.20
N PRO A 144 6.45 13.87 -9.51
CA PRO A 144 6.85 15.12 -10.12
C PRO A 144 7.80 14.93 -11.30
N PHE A 145 8.50 13.80 -11.41
CA PHE A 145 9.38 13.49 -12.53
C PHE A 145 8.58 13.34 -13.84
N LEU A 146 7.48 12.60 -13.84
CA LEU A 146 6.57 12.49 -14.98
C LEU A 146 5.99 13.85 -15.39
N LEU A 147 5.61 14.66 -14.40
CA LEU A 147 5.04 15.99 -14.64
C LEU A 147 6.08 16.99 -15.17
N HIS A 148 7.35 16.83 -14.79
CA HIS A 148 8.43 17.61 -15.38
C HIS A 148 8.71 17.16 -16.81
N ALA A 149 8.78 15.86 -17.07
CA ALA A 149 9.01 15.29 -18.39
C ALA A 149 7.93 15.70 -19.42
N LEU A 150 6.69 15.85 -18.97
CA LEU A 150 5.58 16.35 -19.79
C LEU A 150 5.88 17.70 -20.47
N GLN A 151 6.70 18.57 -19.85
CA GLN A 151 6.98 19.91 -20.33
C GLN A 151 7.93 19.92 -21.55
N PHE A 152 8.64 18.83 -21.81
CA PHE A 152 9.54 18.66 -22.95
C PHE A 152 8.82 18.22 -24.23
N LEU A 153 7.60 17.68 -24.10
CA LEU A 153 6.85 17.16 -25.24
C LEU A 153 6.27 18.28 -26.11
N ARG A 154 6.43 18.15 -27.42
CA ARG A 154 5.71 18.97 -28.41
C ARG A 154 4.20 18.62 -28.40
N PRO A 155 3.35 19.49 -29.01
CA PRO A 155 1.96 19.10 -29.28
C PRO A 155 1.90 17.78 -30.04
N HIS A 156 0.95 16.93 -29.67
CA HIS A 156 0.74 15.56 -30.17
C HIS A 156 1.86 14.56 -29.82
N GLY A 157 2.90 14.93 -29.09
CA GLY A 157 3.94 14.04 -28.61
C GLY A 157 3.40 12.98 -27.62
N ALA A 158 4.21 11.95 -27.36
CA ALA A 158 3.86 10.80 -26.54
C ALA A 158 4.80 10.60 -25.34
N MET A 159 4.31 9.93 -24.31
CA MET A 159 5.09 9.53 -23.14
C MET A 159 4.93 8.02 -22.93
N ALA A 160 6.04 7.29 -22.83
CA ALA A 160 6.10 5.83 -22.64
C ALA A 160 7.03 5.49 -21.46
N MET A 161 6.47 5.31 -20.27
CA MET A 161 7.25 5.24 -19.02
C MET A 161 6.92 4.00 -18.20
N VAL A 162 7.94 3.44 -17.55
CA VAL A 162 7.74 2.47 -16.46
C VAL A 162 7.36 3.26 -15.20
N VAL A 163 6.24 2.95 -14.59
CA VAL A 163 5.73 3.67 -13.41
C VAL A 163 5.33 2.70 -12.30
N PRO A 164 5.46 3.07 -11.01
CA PRO A 164 4.99 2.21 -9.94
C PRO A 164 3.46 2.19 -9.88
N ALA A 165 2.91 1.07 -9.42
CA ALA A 165 1.46 0.91 -9.22
C ALA A 165 0.87 1.94 -8.23
N GLU A 166 1.71 2.57 -7.43
CA GLU A 166 1.34 3.73 -6.58
C GLU A 166 0.67 4.85 -7.36
N LEU A 167 0.92 4.97 -8.67
CA LEU A 167 0.26 5.91 -9.59
C LEU A 167 -1.28 5.82 -9.48
N ALA A 168 -1.80 4.64 -9.30
CA ALA A 168 -3.24 4.41 -9.24
C ALA A 168 -3.75 4.03 -7.84
N GLN A 169 -2.89 4.07 -6.82
CA GLN A 169 -3.22 3.61 -5.47
C GLN A 169 -3.06 4.70 -4.40
N THR A 170 -2.25 5.73 -4.65
CA THR A 170 -1.98 6.78 -3.66
C THR A 170 -2.64 8.10 -4.06
N THR A 171 -2.92 8.95 -3.06
CA THR A 171 -3.52 10.27 -3.30
C THR A 171 -2.69 11.11 -4.28
N TYR A 172 -1.35 11.13 -4.10
CA TYR A 172 -0.48 11.89 -5.01
C TYR A 172 -0.32 11.20 -6.38
N GLY A 173 -0.47 9.87 -6.44
CA GLY A 173 -0.49 9.12 -7.70
C GLY A 173 -1.73 9.47 -8.52
N ILE A 174 -2.91 9.46 -7.91
CA ILE A 174 -4.17 9.86 -8.55
C ILE A 174 -4.11 11.32 -9.00
N GLU A 175 -3.51 12.21 -8.20
CA GLU A 175 -3.31 13.61 -8.58
C GLU A 175 -2.39 13.74 -9.80
N THR A 176 -1.30 12.94 -9.84
CA THR A 176 -0.41 12.86 -11.00
C THR A 176 -1.15 12.38 -12.24
N LEU A 177 -1.95 11.33 -12.10
CA LEU A 177 -2.70 10.76 -13.22
C LEU A 177 -3.78 11.72 -13.74
N ARG A 178 -4.46 12.46 -12.85
CA ARG A 178 -5.38 13.55 -13.26
C ARG A 178 -4.67 14.65 -14.07
N ALA A 179 -3.49 15.05 -13.62
CA ALA A 179 -2.71 16.05 -14.35
C ALA A 179 -2.30 15.52 -15.72
N LEU A 180 -1.91 14.24 -15.83
CA LEU A 180 -1.63 13.60 -17.11
C LEU A 180 -2.89 13.56 -18.00
N CYS A 181 -4.04 13.14 -17.47
CA CYS A 181 -5.32 13.15 -18.21
C CYS A 181 -5.72 14.54 -18.70
N GLY A 182 -5.41 15.58 -17.95
CA GLY A 182 -5.61 16.96 -18.37
C GLY A 182 -4.69 17.43 -19.49
N ASN A 183 -3.70 16.62 -19.90
CA ASN A 183 -2.64 16.99 -20.84
C ASN A 183 -2.45 16.02 -22.02
N PHE A 184 -3.13 14.86 -22.02
CA PHE A 184 -3.07 13.87 -23.09
C PHE A 184 -4.45 13.48 -23.58
N ALA A 185 -4.58 13.21 -24.88
CA ALA A 185 -5.81 12.76 -25.49
C ALA A 185 -6.21 11.34 -25.02
N ARG A 186 -5.23 10.49 -24.74
CA ARG A 186 -5.42 9.11 -24.31
C ARG A 186 -4.30 8.66 -23.38
N ILE A 187 -4.68 7.90 -22.35
CA ILE A 187 -3.72 7.27 -21.43
C ILE A 187 -4.09 5.79 -21.28
N ARG A 188 -3.08 4.92 -21.42
CA ARG A 188 -3.19 3.50 -21.16
C ARG A 188 -2.18 3.09 -20.08
N LEU A 189 -2.62 2.20 -19.19
CA LEU A 189 -1.79 1.56 -18.17
C LEU A 189 -1.74 0.07 -18.46
N VAL A 190 -0.60 -0.42 -18.95
CA VAL A 190 -0.40 -1.87 -19.13
C VAL A 190 0.03 -2.46 -17.77
N ALA A 191 -0.75 -3.39 -17.27
CA ALA A 191 -0.58 -3.99 -15.96
C ALA A 191 -0.43 -5.51 -16.07
N PHE A 192 0.59 -6.07 -15.45
CA PHE A 192 0.89 -7.50 -15.53
C PHE A 192 0.31 -8.26 -14.33
N ARG A 193 -0.25 -9.44 -14.56
CA ARG A 193 -0.73 -10.33 -13.51
C ARG A 193 0.45 -10.90 -12.72
N HIS A 194 1.54 -11.27 -13.40
CA HIS A 194 2.77 -11.73 -12.80
C HIS A 194 3.81 -10.62 -12.76
N ASN A 195 4.58 -10.53 -11.66
CA ASN A 195 5.62 -9.52 -11.55
C ASN A 195 6.75 -9.83 -12.55
N TRP A 196 7.00 -8.91 -13.47
CA TRP A 196 8.07 -9.00 -14.46
C TRP A 196 9.35 -8.26 -14.03
N PHE A 197 9.26 -7.46 -12.96
CA PHE A 197 10.34 -6.62 -12.49
C PHE A 197 10.85 -7.14 -11.15
N GLU A 198 11.61 -8.24 -11.19
CA GLU A 198 12.07 -8.97 -10.00
C GLU A 198 12.94 -8.13 -9.06
N GLU A 199 13.73 -7.20 -9.62
CA GLU A 199 14.62 -6.32 -8.84
C GLU A 199 13.87 -5.20 -8.11
N ALA A 200 12.71 -4.77 -8.60
CA ALA A 200 11.87 -3.79 -7.93
C ALA A 200 10.97 -4.48 -6.91
N GLN A 201 11.08 -4.05 -5.66
CA GLN A 201 10.19 -4.49 -4.56
C GLN A 201 8.76 -3.93 -4.71
N GLN A 202 8.44 -3.30 -5.84
CA GLN A 202 7.18 -2.61 -6.10
C GLN A 202 6.56 -3.09 -7.41
N GLU A 203 5.24 -3.17 -7.44
CA GLU A 203 4.48 -3.37 -8.65
C GLU A 203 4.68 -2.19 -9.61
N THR A 204 4.86 -2.49 -10.90
CA THR A 204 5.03 -1.48 -11.94
C THR A 204 4.02 -1.68 -13.06
N PHE A 205 3.64 -0.58 -13.68
CA PHE A 205 2.85 -0.50 -14.90
C PHE A 205 3.68 0.12 -16.01
N LEU A 206 3.26 -0.10 -17.26
CA LEU A 206 3.73 0.70 -18.37
C LEU A 206 2.69 1.78 -18.63
N LEU A 207 3.09 3.03 -18.50
CA LEU A 207 2.28 4.21 -18.82
C LEU A 207 2.51 4.55 -20.29
N LEU A 208 1.44 4.53 -21.07
CA LEU A 208 1.40 4.95 -22.46
C LEU A 208 0.45 6.14 -22.57
N ALA A 209 0.96 7.32 -22.80
CA ALA A 209 0.17 8.55 -22.94
C ALA A 209 0.43 9.20 -24.29
N GLU A 210 -0.62 9.42 -25.08
CA GLU A 210 -0.54 9.94 -26.45
C GLU A 210 -1.39 11.19 -26.66
N GLY A 211 -0.99 12.00 -27.64
CA GLY A 211 -1.71 13.20 -28.00
C GLY A 211 -1.54 14.33 -26.97
N ARG A 212 -0.30 14.75 -26.72
CA ARG A 212 0.02 15.90 -25.85
C ARG A 212 -0.74 17.16 -26.30
N GLY A 213 -1.40 17.83 -25.38
CA GLY A 213 -2.31 18.96 -25.62
C GLY A 213 -3.78 18.58 -25.68
N GLY A 214 -4.10 17.29 -25.79
CA GLY A 214 -5.44 16.75 -25.62
C GLY A 214 -5.86 16.59 -24.16
N ARG A 215 -7.04 16.02 -23.95
CA ARG A 215 -7.58 15.69 -22.63
C ARG A 215 -8.34 14.37 -22.68
N CYS A 216 -8.23 13.57 -21.63
CA CYS A 216 -9.07 12.39 -21.39
C CYS A 216 -9.66 12.43 -19.97
N THR A 217 -10.76 11.71 -19.78
CA THR A 217 -11.48 11.63 -18.49
C THR A 217 -11.13 10.39 -17.70
N ALA A 218 -10.48 9.40 -18.34
CA ALA A 218 -10.11 8.13 -17.74
C ALA A 218 -8.80 7.62 -18.31
N ALA A 219 -8.08 6.81 -17.55
CA ALA A 219 -7.01 5.96 -18.08
C ALA A 219 -7.58 4.58 -18.41
N GLU A 220 -7.19 4.04 -19.55
CA GLU A 220 -7.52 2.68 -19.97
C GLU A 220 -6.55 1.70 -19.32
N LEU A 221 -7.06 0.63 -18.72
CA LEU A 221 -6.20 -0.44 -18.20
C LEU A 221 -6.14 -1.60 -19.19
N VAL A 222 -4.91 -2.01 -19.50
CA VAL A 222 -4.61 -3.16 -20.36
C VAL A 222 -4.00 -4.26 -19.49
N PRO A 223 -4.78 -5.25 -19.02
CA PRO A 223 -4.25 -6.36 -18.27
C PRO A 223 -3.50 -7.34 -19.18
N LEU A 224 -2.30 -7.74 -18.79
CA LEU A 224 -1.53 -8.79 -19.42
C LEU A 224 -1.14 -9.87 -18.40
N GLU A 225 -1.10 -11.12 -18.82
CA GLU A 225 -0.66 -12.22 -17.96
C GLU A 225 0.85 -12.14 -17.71
N ARG A 226 1.64 -12.00 -18.75
CA ARG A 226 3.11 -12.06 -18.70
C ARG A 226 3.76 -10.99 -19.58
N ILE A 227 5.04 -10.73 -19.34
CA ILE A 227 5.84 -9.81 -20.15
C ILE A 227 5.93 -10.25 -21.61
N ASP A 228 5.97 -11.55 -21.88
CA ASP A 228 6.07 -12.12 -23.23
C ASP A 228 4.84 -11.78 -24.09
N ASP A 229 3.70 -11.47 -23.44
CA ASP A 229 2.47 -11.09 -24.13
C ASP A 229 2.56 -9.68 -24.76
N LEU A 230 3.55 -8.86 -24.36
CA LEU A 230 3.80 -7.55 -24.96
C LEU A 230 4.02 -7.62 -26.47
N ALA A 231 4.71 -8.65 -26.95
CA ALA A 231 5.01 -8.83 -28.38
C ALA A 231 3.74 -9.05 -29.23
N ARG A 232 2.65 -9.48 -28.60
CA ARG A 232 1.35 -9.78 -29.26
C ARG A 232 0.26 -8.76 -28.94
N LEU A 233 0.60 -7.75 -28.13
CA LEU A 233 -0.39 -6.78 -27.65
C LEU A 233 -0.87 -5.88 -28.78
N VAL A 234 -2.14 -6.05 -29.15
CA VAL A 234 -2.85 -5.12 -30.04
C VAL A 234 -3.66 -4.17 -29.17
N LEU A 235 -3.26 -2.89 -29.16
CA LEU A 235 -3.85 -1.86 -28.31
C LEU A 235 -5.23 -1.35 -28.78
N ASN A 236 -5.80 -1.94 -29.82
CA ASN A 236 -7.08 -1.50 -30.41
C ASN A 236 -8.31 -2.22 -29.84
N ASP A 237 -8.11 -3.28 -29.06
CA ASP A 237 -9.23 -4.02 -28.46
C ASP A 237 -9.81 -3.26 -27.28
N ALA A 238 -11.13 -3.44 -27.08
CA ALA A 238 -11.88 -2.76 -26.02
C ALA A 238 -11.23 -2.99 -24.65
N VAL A 239 -10.68 -1.92 -24.12
CA VAL A 239 -9.98 -1.91 -22.82
C VAL A 239 -10.93 -1.36 -21.77
N ASP A 240 -10.93 -1.97 -20.61
CA ASP A 240 -11.65 -1.44 -19.47
C ASP A 240 -11.14 -0.05 -19.08
N SER A 241 -12.00 0.95 -19.12
CA SER A 241 -11.67 2.29 -18.67
C SER A 241 -11.73 2.39 -17.15
N VAL A 242 -10.67 2.84 -16.55
CA VAL A 242 -10.65 3.22 -15.13
C VAL A 242 -10.98 4.70 -15.04
N ALA A 243 -12.23 5.01 -14.69
CA ALA A 243 -12.64 6.40 -14.46
C ALA A 243 -11.78 7.02 -13.35
N MET A 244 -11.31 8.24 -13.57
CA MET A 244 -10.46 9.00 -12.65
C MET A 244 -11.23 9.59 -11.46
N ASP A 245 -12.45 9.16 -11.20
CA ASP A 245 -13.22 9.61 -10.06
C ASP A 245 -12.55 9.24 -8.75
N ALA A 246 -12.66 10.13 -7.77
CA ALA A 246 -12.06 9.99 -6.46
C ALA A 246 -12.49 8.67 -5.78
N GLY A 247 -11.68 7.63 -5.90
CA GLY A 247 -11.96 6.32 -5.34
C GLY A 247 -11.92 5.15 -6.32
N ALA A 248 -11.68 5.40 -7.62
CA ALA A 248 -11.47 4.32 -8.58
C ALA A 248 -10.30 3.44 -8.12
N ARG A 249 -10.61 2.19 -7.77
CA ARG A 249 -9.64 1.21 -7.29
C ARG A 249 -9.14 0.38 -8.45
N LEU A 250 -7.86 0.46 -8.73
CA LEU A 250 -7.26 -0.32 -9.82
C LEU A 250 -7.49 -1.83 -9.67
N GLY A 251 -7.64 -2.30 -8.44
CA GLY A 251 -8.02 -3.69 -8.16
C GLY A 251 -9.26 -4.15 -8.92
N ARG A 252 -10.25 -3.26 -9.10
CA ARG A 252 -11.49 -3.58 -9.82
C ARG A 252 -11.27 -3.95 -11.28
N ALA A 253 -10.27 -3.37 -11.91
CA ALA A 253 -9.99 -3.61 -13.32
C ALA A 253 -9.42 -5.03 -13.61
N PHE A 254 -8.93 -5.72 -12.56
CA PHE A 254 -8.52 -7.12 -12.66
C PHE A 254 -9.65 -8.13 -12.39
N LEU A 255 -10.85 -7.62 -12.08
CA LEU A 255 -12.04 -8.44 -11.93
C LEU A 255 -12.69 -8.69 -13.27
N THR A 256 -13.36 -9.83 -13.40
CA THR A 256 -14.20 -10.12 -14.57
C THR A 256 -15.33 -9.08 -14.70
N PRO A 257 -15.89 -8.83 -15.88
CA PRO A 257 -17.08 -7.97 -16.04
C PRO A 257 -18.24 -8.41 -15.13
N ARG A 258 -18.43 -9.74 -14.97
CA ARG A 258 -19.45 -10.31 -14.09
C ARG A 258 -19.19 -9.98 -12.63
N ALA A 259 -17.94 -10.19 -12.14
CA ALA A 259 -17.57 -9.87 -10.76
C ALA A 259 -17.75 -8.38 -10.46
N ARG A 260 -17.43 -7.49 -11.40
CA ARG A 260 -17.64 -6.03 -11.25
C ARG A 260 -19.12 -5.68 -11.12
N ALA A 261 -19.97 -6.18 -12.02
CA ALA A 261 -21.41 -5.93 -11.99
C ALA A 261 -22.04 -6.45 -10.68
N LEU A 262 -21.66 -7.66 -10.25
CA LEU A 262 -22.11 -8.25 -9.00
C LEU A 262 -21.65 -7.40 -7.79
N LEU A 263 -20.39 -7.00 -7.77
CA LEU A 263 -19.86 -6.14 -6.71
C LEU A 263 -20.59 -4.81 -6.65
N ASP A 264 -20.87 -4.16 -7.78
CA ASP A 264 -21.62 -2.89 -7.85
C ASP A 264 -23.02 -3.04 -7.28
N THR A 265 -23.70 -4.13 -7.64
CA THR A 265 -25.03 -4.48 -7.10
C THR A 265 -24.99 -4.64 -5.59
N LEU A 266 -23.99 -5.38 -5.07
CA LEU A 266 -23.84 -5.63 -3.64
C LEU A 266 -23.41 -4.38 -2.86
N MET A 267 -22.56 -3.56 -3.43
CA MET A 267 -22.14 -2.30 -2.80
C MET A 267 -23.28 -1.27 -2.71
N ALA A 268 -24.26 -1.34 -3.61
CA ALA A 268 -25.47 -0.53 -3.58
C ALA A 268 -26.59 -1.16 -2.73
N HIS A 269 -26.43 -2.41 -2.29
CA HIS A 269 -27.44 -3.12 -1.53
C HIS A 269 -27.66 -2.49 -0.15
N PRO A 270 -28.91 -2.24 0.30
CA PRO A 270 -29.19 -1.57 1.58
C PRO A 270 -28.59 -2.26 2.82
N ALA A 271 -28.41 -3.59 2.79
CA ALA A 271 -27.79 -4.34 3.86
C ALA A 271 -26.25 -4.24 3.89
N ALA A 272 -25.62 -3.74 2.83
CA ALA A 272 -24.17 -3.61 2.75
C ALA A 272 -23.73 -2.24 3.27
N THR A 273 -23.29 -2.20 4.52
CA THR A 273 -22.90 -0.98 5.23
C THR A 273 -21.38 -0.79 5.17
N ALA A 274 -20.91 0.44 5.07
CA ALA A 274 -19.49 0.73 5.22
C ALA A 274 -19.06 0.61 6.69
N LEU A 275 -17.92 -0.01 6.94
CA LEU A 275 -17.45 -0.28 8.31
C LEU A 275 -17.33 1.01 9.16
N GLY A 276 -16.95 2.13 8.55
CA GLY A 276 -16.87 3.43 9.20
C GLY A 276 -18.22 4.03 9.62
N GLU A 277 -19.33 3.54 9.05
CA GLU A 277 -20.69 3.94 9.47
C GLU A 277 -21.12 3.20 10.74
N LEU A 278 -20.51 2.05 11.05
CA LEU A 278 -20.81 1.26 12.23
C LEU A 278 -20.07 1.75 13.48
N GLY A 279 -18.97 2.50 13.32
CA GLY A 279 -18.20 2.98 14.45
C GLY A 279 -16.89 3.67 14.08
N ALA A 280 -16.19 4.14 15.11
CA ALA A 280 -14.91 4.83 14.97
C ALA A 280 -13.77 3.80 14.86
N ILE A 281 -12.92 3.96 13.84
CA ILE A 281 -11.75 3.12 13.57
C ILE A 281 -10.49 3.92 13.91
N ALA A 282 -9.60 3.34 14.71
CA ALA A 282 -8.35 3.97 15.08
C ALA A 282 -7.20 2.97 15.14
N ASN A 283 -5.99 3.47 14.91
CA ASN A 283 -4.77 2.75 15.22
C ASN A 283 -4.53 2.76 16.73
N GLY A 284 -3.95 1.70 17.27
CA GLY A 284 -3.63 1.61 18.67
C GLY A 284 -2.48 2.51 19.10
N TYR A 285 -2.19 2.48 20.40
CA TYR A 285 -1.15 3.27 21.03
C TYR A 285 0.25 2.94 20.48
N VAL A 286 1.16 3.91 20.63
CA VAL A 286 2.58 3.74 20.29
C VAL A 286 3.40 3.92 21.54
N THR A 287 4.13 2.89 21.99
CA THR A 287 4.98 2.98 23.18
C THR A 287 6.27 3.75 22.94
N GLY A 288 6.87 3.61 21.77
CA GLY A 288 8.23 4.05 21.46
C GLY A 288 9.32 3.13 22.02
N ALA A 289 8.95 2.17 22.88
CA ALA A 289 9.88 1.21 23.49
C ALA A 289 9.14 -0.06 23.96
N ASN A 290 8.66 -0.87 23.01
CA ASN A 290 7.84 -2.04 23.30
C ASN A 290 8.45 -2.99 24.34
N ALA A 291 9.76 -3.28 24.27
CA ALA A 291 10.43 -4.16 25.20
C ALA A 291 10.46 -3.63 26.65
N PHE A 292 10.31 -2.31 26.84
CA PHE A 292 10.26 -1.69 28.16
C PHE A 292 8.84 -1.66 28.73
N PHE A 293 7.88 -1.28 27.90
CA PHE A 293 6.49 -1.05 28.32
C PHE A 293 5.62 -2.29 28.31
N HIS A 294 6.01 -3.36 27.60
CA HIS A 294 5.28 -4.62 27.65
C HIS A 294 6.00 -5.65 28.51
N CYS A 295 5.24 -6.40 29.29
CA CYS A 295 5.76 -7.46 30.14
C CYS A 295 4.77 -8.62 30.26
N THR A 296 5.25 -9.74 30.81
CA THR A 296 4.40 -10.80 31.37
C THR A 296 3.91 -10.39 32.77
N ALA A 297 2.88 -11.02 33.29
CA ALA A 297 2.47 -10.81 34.68
C ALA A 297 3.57 -11.25 35.66
N ALA A 298 4.34 -12.30 35.32
CA ALA A 298 5.49 -12.74 36.09
C ALA A 298 6.58 -11.65 36.16
N ASP A 299 6.92 -11.03 35.02
CA ASP A 299 7.87 -9.90 34.98
C ASP A 299 7.37 -8.71 35.82
N GLY A 300 6.07 -8.41 35.75
CA GLY A 300 5.46 -7.37 36.56
C GLY A 300 5.61 -7.61 38.05
N ARG A 301 5.35 -8.86 38.49
CA ARG A 301 5.55 -9.26 39.89
C ARG A 301 7.03 -9.19 40.31
N ALA A 302 7.94 -9.70 39.47
CA ALA A 302 9.39 -9.63 39.73
C ALA A 302 9.88 -8.18 39.88
N ARG A 303 9.31 -7.26 39.10
CA ARG A 303 9.58 -5.82 39.18
C ARG A 303 8.80 -5.10 40.28
N ARG A 304 7.99 -5.83 41.07
CA ARG A 304 7.14 -5.30 42.14
C ARG A 304 6.18 -4.19 41.66
N LEU A 305 5.68 -4.33 40.44
CA LEU A 305 4.72 -3.39 39.90
C LEU A 305 3.32 -3.64 40.50
N PRO A 306 2.53 -2.59 40.79
CA PRO A 306 1.13 -2.75 41.16
C PRO A 306 0.36 -3.51 40.07
N GLY A 307 -0.54 -4.43 40.48
CA GLY A 307 -1.26 -5.28 39.52
C GLY A 307 -2.18 -4.50 38.59
N ASP A 308 -2.76 -3.41 39.06
CA ASP A 308 -3.61 -2.51 38.28
C ASP A 308 -2.84 -1.66 37.25
N TRP A 309 -1.51 -1.64 37.31
CA TRP A 309 -0.68 -1.06 36.25
C TRP A 309 -0.45 -2.01 35.07
N LEU A 310 -0.79 -3.26 35.20
CA LEU A 310 -0.63 -4.30 34.17
C LEU A 310 -1.92 -4.45 33.37
N LEU A 311 -2.06 -3.70 32.30
CA LEU A 311 -3.27 -3.70 31.47
C LEU A 311 -3.14 -4.77 30.38
N PRO A 312 -4.17 -5.63 30.17
CA PRO A 312 -4.14 -6.65 29.13
C PRO A 312 -4.06 -6.03 27.74
N VAL A 313 -3.28 -6.66 26.83
CA VAL A 313 -3.01 -6.17 25.47
C VAL A 313 -3.08 -7.28 24.44
N ALA A 314 -3.83 -7.06 23.39
CA ALA A 314 -3.68 -7.80 22.13
C ALA A 314 -2.50 -7.21 21.34
N ARG A 315 -1.34 -7.87 21.32
CA ARG A 315 -0.09 -7.26 20.85
C ARG A 315 0.04 -7.11 19.34
N ASN A 316 -0.50 -8.05 18.59
CA ASN A 316 -0.41 -8.10 17.12
C ASN A 316 -1.44 -9.09 16.57
N SER A 317 -1.46 -9.26 15.24
CA SER A 317 -2.38 -10.19 14.56
C SER A 317 -2.29 -11.64 15.08
N ARG A 318 -1.12 -12.10 15.52
CA ARG A 318 -0.96 -13.47 16.08
C ARG A 318 -1.63 -13.65 17.44
N SER A 319 -2.00 -12.54 18.10
CA SER A 319 -2.80 -12.58 19.34
C SER A 319 -4.25 -12.92 19.05
N LEU A 320 -4.76 -12.60 17.86
CA LEU A 320 -6.12 -12.84 17.42
C LEU A 320 -6.21 -14.27 16.87
N ARG A 321 -6.45 -15.25 17.74
CA ARG A 321 -6.47 -16.68 17.37
C ARG A 321 -7.82 -17.14 16.85
N GLY A 322 -8.88 -16.36 17.07
CA GLY A 322 -10.24 -16.64 16.70
C GLY A 322 -11.05 -15.35 16.55
N LEU A 323 -12.36 -15.49 16.49
CA LEU A 323 -13.30 -14.36 16.37
C LEU A 323 -13.60 -13.68 17.69
N ARG A 324 -13.08 -14.24 18.81
CA ARG A 324 -13.17 -13.67 20.15
C ARG A 324 -11.77 -13.59 20.75
N TYR A 325 -11.47 -12.47 21.39
CA TYR A 325 -10.25 -12.28 22.19
C TYR A 325 -10.65 -12.23 23.66
N GLU A 326 -10.36 -13.29 24.39
CA GLU A 326 -10.84 -13.56 25.74
C GLU A 326 -9.70 -13.60 26.77
N ALA A 327 -10.03 -13.70 28.04
CA ALA A 327 -9.03 -13.79 29.11
C ALA A 327 -8.15 -15.04 28.97
N GLU A 328 -8.69 -16.12 28.43
CA GLU A 328 -7.99 -17.37 28.15
C GLU A 328 -6.88 -17.19 27.10
N ASP A 329 -7.10 -16.33 26.11
CA ASP A 329 -6.07 -16.02 25.10
C ASP A 329 -4.90 -15.25 25.73
N VAL A 330 -5.17 -14.35 26.69
CA VAL A 330 -4.16 -13.66 27.48
C VAL A 330 -3.40 -14.64 28.37
N ALA A 331 -4.12 -15.52 29.08
CA ALA A 331 -3.53 -16.55 29.94
C ALA A 331 -2.65 -17.53 29.15
N ALA A 332 -3.11 -17.98 27.99
CA ALA A 332 -2.35 -18.85 27.10
C ALA A 332 -1.08 -18.17 26.55
N ALA A 333 -1.11 -16.86 26.32
CA ALA A 333 0.08 -16.10 25.92
C ALA A 333 1.07 -15.98 27.07
N GLU A 334 0.58 -15.73 28.28
CA GLU A 334 1.39 -15.68 29.51
C GLU A 334 2.14 -17.00 29.75
N GLN A 335 1.47 -18.15 29.61
CA GLN A 335 2.07 -19.49 29.73
C GLN A 335 3.21 -19.70 28.72
N ARG A 336 3.15 -19.08 27.54
CA ARG A 336 4.23 -19.11 26.53
C ARG A 336 5.31 -18.05 26.75
N GLY A 337 5.27 -17.30 27.84
CA GLY A 337 6.21 -16.23 28.12
C GLY A 337 6.08 -15.02 27.19
N VAL A 338 4.95 -14.83 26.54
CA VAL A 338 4.71 -13.70 25.65
C VAL A 338 4.17 -12.53 26.47
N ALA A 339 4.82 -11.37 26.38
CA ALA A 339 4.43 -10.15 27.08
C ALA A 339 3.09 -9.60 26.57
N HIS A 340 2.02 -9.82 27.31
CA HIS A 340 0.64 -9.41 27.00
C HIS A 340 0.04 -8.38 27.96
N HIS A 341 0.90 -7.67 28.69
CA HIS A 341 0.48 -6.56 29.55
C HIS A 341 1.24 -5.29 29.18
N LEU A 342 0.53 -4.19 29.13
CA LEU A 342 1.13 -2.84 29.06
C LEU A 342 1.35 -2.34 30.49
N ILE A 343 2.56 -1.93 30.80
CA ILE A 343 2.86 -1.22 32.05
C ILE A 343 2.34 0.21 31.89
N TRP A 344 1.31 0.54 32.65
CA TRP A 344 0.70 1.86 32.63
C TRP A 344 0.38 2.36 34.05
N PRO A 345 1.21 3.25 34.62
CA PRO A 345 1.01 3.78 35.97
C PRO A 345 -0.25 4.62 36.17
N GLY A 346 -1.06 4.81 35.12
CA GLY A 346 -2.28 5.60 35.20
C GLY A 346 -2.00 7.09 35.43
N GLY A 347 -2.74 7.67 36.34
CA GLY A 347 -2.56 9.03 36.82
C GLY A 347 -1.50 9.18 37.91
N ASP A 348 -0.82 8.09 38.31
CA ASP A 348 0.19 8.15 39.37
C ASP A 348 1.35 9.07 38.96
N ASP A 349 1.73 9.96 39.88
CA ASP A 349 2.83 10.89 39.78
C ASP A 349 3.70 10.81 41.04
N LEU A 350 5.01 11.06 40.91
CA LEU A 350 5.96 10.95 42.02
C LEU A 350 5.61 11.88 43.20
N PHE A 351 4.98 13.00 42.94
CA PHE A 351 4.63 14.00 43.95
C PHE A 351 3.27 13.77 44.58
N THR A 352 2.31 13.25 43.82
CA THR A 352 0.89 13.13 44.23
C THR A 352 0.50 11.73 44.66
N VAL A 353 1.24 10.68 44.30
CA VAL A 353 0.90 9.29 44.65
C VAL A 353 1.00 9.07 46.16
N ALA A 354 -0.12 8.81 46.82
CA ALA A 354 -0.20 8.67 48.27
C ALA A 354 0.50 7.40 48.80
N SER A 355 0.42 6.27 48.08
CA SER A 355 0.97 4.99 48.49
C SER A 355 2.51 4.96 48.42
N PRO A 356 3.24 4.75 49.53
CA PRO A 356 4.69 4.63 49.49
C PRO A 356 5.20 3.47 48.62
N ALA A 357 4.44 2.40 48.53
CA ALA A 357 4.77 1.25 47.66
C ALA A 357 4.67 1.61 46.19
N ARG A 358 3.58 2.30 45.77
CA ARG A 358 3.40 2.77 44.40
C ARG A 358 4.44 3.82 44.01
N ARG A 359 4.80 4.73 44.96
CA ARG A 359 5.85 5.72 44.73
C ARG A 359 7.19 5.07 44.48
N ARG A 360 7.54 4.03 45.26
CA ARG A 360 8.79 3.25 45.06
C ARG A 360 8.79 2.55 43.71
N ALA A 361 7.67 1.90 43.35
CA ALA A 361 7.54 1.22 42.05
C ALA A 361 7.67 2.20 40.87
N LEU A 362 7.02 3.37 40.96
CA LEU A 362 7.10 4.40 39.93
C LEU A 362 8.53 4.95 39.78
N LYS A 363 9.19 5.27 40.92
CA LYS A 363 10.59 5.73 40.92
C LYS A 363 11.52 4.69 40.30
N ALA A 364 11.33 3.42 40.62
CA ALA A 364 12.13 2.32 40.06
C ALA A 364 11.91 2.18 38.54
N LEU A 365 10.66 2.29 38.08
CA LEU A 365 10.28 2.26 36.66
C LEU A 365 10.95 3.41 35.89
N ILE A 366 10.85 4.63 36.39
CA ILE A 366 11.45 5.83 35.79
C ILE A 366 12.97 5.68 35.71
N THR A 367 13.62 5.36 36.84
CA THR A 367 15.08 5.19 36.89
C THR A 367 15.57 4.09 35.93
N ALA A 368 14.83 2.97 35.82
CA ALA A 368 15.17 1.91 34.87
C ALA A 368 15.05 2.38 33.41
N GLY A 369 14.04 3.16 33.09
CA GLY A 369 13.86 3.71 31.75
C GLY A 369 14.89 4.78 31.38
N GLU A 370 15.29 5.63 32.32
CA GLU A 370 16.34 6.62 32.14
C GLU A 370 17.70 5.96 31.92
N ARG A 371 18.08 5.03 32.80
CA ARG A 371 19.33 4.25 32.67
C ARG A 371 19.36 3.42 31.37
N GLY A 372 18.24 2.88 30.94
CA GLY A 372 18.11 2.12 29.71
C GLY A 372 17.96 2.99 28.43
N GLY A 373 18.08 4.32 28.54
CA GLY A 373 17.97 5.24 27.41
C GLY A 373 16.57 5.33 26.79
N VAL A 374 15.55 4.80 27.47
CA VAL A 374 14.16 4.80 26.96
C VAL A 374 13.60 6.20 26.92
N ALA A 375 13.86 7.02 27.95
CA ALA A 375 13.40 8.41 28.03
C ALA A 375 13.86 9.26 26.83
N GLY A 376 15.07 8.99 26.31
CA GLY A 376 15.66 9.69 25.17
C GLY A 376 15.09 9.29 23.80
N ARG A 377 14.34 8.18 23.69
CA ARG A 377 13.76 7.75 22.41
C ARG A 377 12.72 8.75 21.92
N TYR A 378 12.69 9.01 20.61
CA TYR A 378 11.86 10.05 20.02
C TYR A 378 10.41 10.08 20.53
N LYS A 379 9.71 8.94 20.51
CA LYS A 379 8.31 8.87 20.96
C LYS A 379 8.13 9.01 22.48
N CYS A 380 9.17 8.74 23.27
CA CYS A 380 9.13 8.94 24.73
C CYS A 380 9.45 10.41 25.07
N ARG A 381 10.54 10.96 24.57
CA ARG A 381 10.98 12.32 24.91
C ARG A 381 10.01 13.44 24.56
N VAL A 382 9.07 13.20 23.60
CA VAL A 382 8.03 14.18 23.22
C VAL A 382 6.76 14.08 24.06
N ARG A 383 6.77 13.26 25.12
CA ARG A 383 5.66 13.10 26.07
C ARG A 383 6.01 13.77 27.38
N ASP A 384 4.99 14.25 28.06
CA ASP A 384 5.08 14.76 29.43
C ASP A 384 4.00 14.10 30.30
N PRO A 385 4.41 13.26 31.25
CA PRO A 385 5.73 12.69 31.47
C PRO A 385 6.05 11.56 30.46
N TRP A 386 7.34 11.31 30.17
CA TRP A 386 7.82 10.39 29.15
C TRP A 386 7.34 8.93 29.31
N TRP A 387 7.11 8.50 30.53
CA TRP A 387 6.67 7.13 30.86
C TRP A 387 5.17 6.89 30.69
N ARG A 388 4.36 7.92 30.50
CA ARG A 388 2.91 7.78 30.30
C ARG A 388 2.57 7.56 28.83
N VAL A 389 2.17 6.35 28.49
CA VAL A 389 1.73 6.01 27.14
C VAL A 389 0.33 6.60 26.92
N PRO A 390 0.16 7.51 25.94
CA PRO A 390 -1.12 8.13 25.66
C PRO A 390 -1.99 7.31 24.69
N GLY A 391 -3.26 7.71 24.52
CA GLY A 391 -4.13 7.19 23.46
C GLY A 391 -4.60 5.76 23.69
N LEU A 392 -4.75 5.36 24.96
CA LEU A 392 -5.25 4.04 25.32
C LEU A 392 -6.75 3.95 25.07
N ILE A 393 -7.15 3.06 24.18
CA ILE A 393 -8.54 2.79 23.81
C ILE A 393 -8.83 1.31 24.01
N ARG A 394 -9.99 0.99 24.54
CA ARG A 394 -10.56 -0.37 24.58
C ARG A 394 -11.61 -0.45 23.49
N PRO A 395 -11.32 -1.11 22.37
CA PRO A 395 -12.25 -1.25 21.27
C PRO A 395 -13.24 -2.41 21.54
N ASP A 396 -14.33 -2.43 20.80
CA ASP A 396 -15.27 -3.56 20.79
C ASP A 396 -14.76 -4.68 19.88
N LEU A 397 -14.03 -4.33 18.81
CA LEU A 397 -13.47 -5.30 17.86
C LEU A 397 -12.04 -4.91 17.48
N LEU A 398 -11.19 -5.91 17.34
CA LEU A 398 -9.79 -5.80 16.93
C LEU A 398 -9.61 -6.39 15.54
N LEU A 399 -8.82 -5.73 14.68
CA LEU A 399 -8.48 -6.19 13.34
C LEU A 399 -6.99 -5.96 13.05
N PRO A 400 -6.30 -6.83 12.30
CA PRO A 400 -4.91 -6.58 11.89
C PRO A 400 -4.75 -5.30 11.08
N TYR A 401 -3.71 -4.49 11.37
CA TYR A 401 -3.33 -3.33 10.55
C TYR A 401 -2.63 -3.76 9.26
N MET A 402 -1.81 -4.80 9.37
CA MET A 402 -1.18 -5.48 8.24
C MET A 402 -1.81 -6.86 8.06
N ILE A 403 -2.46 -7.06 6.93
CA ILE A 403 -3.31 -8.21 6.63
C ILE A 403 -2.55 -9.21 5.76
N GLY A 404 -2.52 -10.47 6.20
CA GLY A 404 -2.07 -11.62 5.42
C GLY A 404 -3.16 -12.13 4.46
N SER A 405 -3.15 -13.44 4.21
CA SER A 405 -4.15 -14.13 3.37
C SER A 405 -5.49 -14.37 4.07
N GLU A 406 -5.50 -14.36 5.40
CA GLU A 406 -6.62 -14.82 6.25
C GLU A 406 -7.05 -13.76 7.27
N PRO A 407 -7.57 -12.61 6.78
CA PRO A 407 -7.99 -11.53 7.66
C PRO A 407 -9.27 -11.87 8.41
N HIS A 408 -9.26 -11.70 9.73
CA HIS A 408 -10.46 -11.76 10.53
C HIS A 408 -10.40 -10.74 11.66
N GLY A 409 -11.57 -10.32 12.12
CA GLY A 409 -11.74 -9.47 13.29
C GLY A 409 -12.07 -10.30 14.52
N ALA A 410 -11.59 -9.87 15.69
CA ALA A 410 -11.89 -10.51 16.97
C ALA A 410 -12.65 -9.56 17.90
N VAL A 411 -13.79 -10.01 18.41
CA VAL A 411 -14.55 -9.30 19.47
C VAL A 411 -13.71 -9.25 20.74
N ASN A 412 -13.51 -8.07 21.30
CA ASN A 412 -12.67 -7.84 22.46
C ASN A 412 -13.44 -8.10 23.78
N ARG A 413 -13.52 -9.35 24.21
CA ARG A 413 -14.29 -9.75 25.39
C ARG A 413 -13.60 -9.45 26.72
N CYS A 414 -12.26 -9.34 26.73
CA CYS A 414 -11.50 -9.05 27.94
C CYS A 414 -11.11 -7.58 28.11
N GLY A 415 -11.61 -6.68 27.27
CA GLY A 415 -11.30 -5.25 27.34
C GLY A 415 -9.81 -4.94 27.13
N ALA A 416 -9.12 -5.73 26.33
CA ALA A 416 -7.70 -5.53 26.04
C ALA A 416 -7.43 -4.22 25.30
N LEU A 417 -6.30 -3.62 25.60
CA LEU A 417 -5.70 -2.55 24.80
C LEU A 417 -5.01 -3.11 23.57
N TYR A 418 -4.59 -2.26 22.64
CA TYR A 418 -3.92 -2.69 21.42
C TYR A 418 -2.90 -1.64 20.94
N PRO A 419 -1.73 -2.05 20.45
CA PRO A 419 -0.75 -1.15 19.84
C PRO A 419 -1.08 -0.89 18.37
N ASN A 420 -0.33 0.01 17.74
CA ASN A 420 -0.49 0.41 16.34
C ASN A 420 -0.22 -0.69 15.28
N SER A 421 -0.01 -1.92 15.68
CA SER A 421 0.01 -3.11 14.82
C SER A 421 -1.39 -3.67 14.56
N LEU A 422 -2.41 -3.15 15.24
CA LEU A 422 -3.81 -3.48 15.08
C LEU A 422 -4.64 -2.22 14.88
N HIS A 423 -5.80 -2.39 14.26
CA HIS A 423 -6.93 -1.48 14.33
C HIS A 423 -7.86 -1.88 15.46
N GLY A 424 -8.41 -0.88 16.14
CA GLY A 424 -9.53 -1.05 17.04
C GLY A 424 -10.76 -0.35 16.47
N ILE A 425 -11.88 -1.04 16.54
CA ILE A 425 -13.17 -0.50 16.14
C ILE A 425 -14.00 -0.30 17.39
N ARG A 426 -14.40 0.93 17.66
CA ARG A 426 -15.34 1.28 18.71
C ARG A 426 -16.69 1.53 18.07
N LEU A 427 -17.61 0.60 18.26
CA LEU A 427 -18.90 0.58 17.61
C LEU A 427 -19.85 1.62 18.24
N ALA A 428 -20.68 2.22 17.41
CA ALA A 428 -21.78 3.08 17.89
C ALA A 428 -22.79 2.24 18.73
N THR A 429 -22.97 0.97 18.36
CA THR A 429 -23.80 -0.01 19.04
C THR A 429 -22.96 -1.24 19.36
N PRO A 430 -22.37 -1.37 20.57
CA PRO A 430 -21.48 -2.50 20.91
C PRO A 430 -22.10 -3.88 20.73
N ALA A 431 -23.42 -4.00 20.86
CA ALA A 431 -24.15 -5.26 20.70
C ALA A 431 -24.00 -5.92 19.33
N ILE A 432 -23.60 -5.17 18.29
CA ILE A 432 -23.39 -5.75 16.94
C ILE A 432 -21.99 -6.35 16.73
N ALA A 433 -21.11 -6.34 17.73
CA ALA A 433 -19.71 -6.75 17.56
C ALA A 433 -19.59 -8.21 17.05
N GLU A 434 -20.40 -9.13 17.57
CA GLU A 434 -20.41 -10.54 17.11
C GLU A 434 -20.93 -10.67 15.68
N ARG A 435 -21.96 -9.91 15.32
CA ARG A 435 -22.49 -9.86 13.96
C ARG A 435 -21.44 -9.33 12.99
N LEU A 436 -20.71 -8.31 13.41
CA LEU A 436 -19.64 -7.72 12.61
C LEU A 436 -18.46 -8.70 12.40
N ALA A 437 -18.07 -9.43 13.45
CA ALA A 437 -17.01 -10.44 13.33
C ALA A 437 -17.35 -11.52 12.28
N LEU A 438 -18.60 -12.00 12.24
CA LEU A 438 -19.08 -12.91 11.20
C LEU A 438 -19.18 -12.25 9.83
N GLY A 439 -19.73 -11.04 9.75
CA GLY A 439 -19.87 -10.30 8.48
C GLY A 439 -18.53 -10.05 7.78
N LEU A 440 -17.46 -9.81 8.54
CA LEU A 440 -16.11 -9.62 8.01
C LEU A 440 -15.49 -10.87 7.37
N LEU A 441 -16.05 -12.07 7.61
CA LEU A 441 -15.59 -13.32 6.98
C LEU A 441 -16.20 -13.55 5.60
N THR A 442 -17.25 -12.83 5.21
CA THR A 442 -17.91 -13.04 3.91
C THR A 442 -16.98 -12.69 2.74
N SER A 443 -17.14 -13.39 1.63
CA SER A 443 -16.39 -13.13 0.39
C SER A 443 -16.56 -11.69 -0.09
N LEU A 444 -17.71 -11.05 0.13
CA LEU A 444 -17.92 -9.64 -0.13
C LEU A 444 -16.98 -8.75 0.70
N SER A 445 -16.93 -8.95 2.02
CA SER A 445 -16.07 -8.16 2.90
C SER A 445 -14.59 -8.41 2.63
N LEU A 446 -14.21 -9.66 2.38
CA LEU A 446 -12.84 -10.02 2.05
C LEU A 446 -12.39 -9.44 0.71
N LEU A 447 -13.24 -9.44 -0.31
CA LEU A 447 -12.97 -8.78 -1.59
C LEU A 447 -12.89 -7.25 -1.42
N SER A 448 -13.78 -6.67 -0.60
CA SER A 448 -13.74 -5.24 -0.29
C SER A 448 -12.44 -4.85 0.44
N LEU A 449 -11.92 -5.68 1.36
CA LEU A 449 -10.61 -5.48 1.98
C LEU A 449 -9.48 -5.44 0.95
N GLU A 450 -9.46 -6.39 0.00
CA GLU A 450 -8.44 -6.42 -1.08
C GLU A 450 -8.51 -5.18 -1.96
N LEU A 451 -9.71 -4.67 -2.26
CA LEU A 451 -9.91 -3.48 -3.09
C LEU A 451 -9.53 -2.18 -2.36
N GLU A 452 -9.83 -2.06 -1.07
CA GLU A 452 -9.57 -0.86 -0.28
C GLU A 452 -8.13 -0.75 0.21
N GLY A 453 -7.47 -1.90 0.40
CA GLY A 453 -6.12 -1.96 0.93
C GLY A 453 -5.04 -1.71 -0.12
N ARG A 454 -3.85 -1.39 0.38
CA ARG A 454 -2.65 -1.19 -0.44
C ARG A 454 -1.74 -2.40 -0.33
N SER A 455 -1.32 -2.94 -1.46
CA SER A 455 -0.30 -4.00 -1.50
C SER A 455 1.06 -3.46 -1.01
N TYR A 456 1.66 -4.14 -0.05
CA TYR A 456 2.98 -3.84 0.50
C TYR A 456 3.96 -4.97 0.17
N GLY A 457 5.27 -4.69 0.27
CA GLY A 457 6.29 -5.71 0.03
C GLY A 457 6.06 -6.99 0.82
N GLY A 458 6.29 -8.15 0.21
CA GLY A 458 6.05 -9.46 0.82
C GLY A 458 4.60 -9.95 0.75
N GLY A 459 3.75 -9.34 -0.09
CA GLY A 459 2.35 -9.77 -0.26
C GLY A 459 1.42 -9.40 0.89
N ILE A 460 1.79 -8.40 1.69
CA ILE A 460 0.99 -7.91 2.80
C ILE A 460 0.04 -6.81 2.31
N LEU A 461 -1.21 -6.87 2.73
CA LEU A 461 -2.19 -5.81 2.51
C LEU A 461 -2.18 -4.86 3.71
N LYS A 462 -2.03 -3.57 3.45
CA LYS A 462 -2.08 -2.51 4.47
C LYS A 462 -3.31 -1.66 4.25
N LEU A 463 -4.07 -1.42 5.33
CA LEU A 463 -5.18 -0.47 5.32
C LEU A 463 -4.92 0.65 6.34
N GLU A 464 -5.15 1.89 5.94
CA GLU A 464 -5.26 3.00 6.88
C GLU A 464 -6.70 3.05 7.44
N PRO A 465 -6.96 3.69 8.60
CA PRO A 465 -8.31 3.73 9.19
C PRO A 465 -9.39 4.23 8.23
N SER A 466 -9.09 5.21 7.39
CA SER A 466 -10.03 5.73 6.39
C SER A 466 -10.31 4.75 5.24
N GLU A 467 -9.36 3.89 4.91
CA GLU A 467 -9.53 2.82 3.91
C GLU A 467 -10.34 1.66 4.49
N LEU A 468 -9.99 1.24 5.70
CA LEU A 468 -10.76 0.24 6.43
C LEU A 468 -12.23 0.69 6.64
N GLY A 469 -12.45 2.00 6.86
CA GLY A 469 -13.79 2.57 7.00
C GLY A 469 -14.68 2.43 5.77
N ARG A 470 -14.11 2.25 4.57
CA ARG A 470 -14.86 2.05 3.32
C ARG A 470 -15.19 0.58 3.01
N VAL A 471 -14.59 -0.35 3.74
CA VAL A 471 -14.87 -1.78 3.57
C VAL A 471 -16.35 -2.06 3.79
N ARG A 472 -16.96 -2.78 2.85
CA ARG A 472 -18.37 -3.15 2.92
C ARG A 472 -18.55 -4.44 3.70
N VAL A 473 -19.56 -4.44 4.56
CA VAL A 473 -19.92 -5.59 5.39
C VAL A 473 -21.44 -5.75 5.42
N VAL A 474 -21.91 -6.98 5.43
CA VAL A 474 -23.30 -7.33 5.70
C VAL A 474 -23.38 -7.99 7.06
N LEU A 475 -24.20 -7.45 7.94
CA LEU A 475 -24.42 -8.02 9.27
C LEU A 475 -25.49 -9.12 9.21
N PRO A 476 -25.27 -10.30 9.85
CA PRO A 476 -26.31 -11.32 9.95
C PRO A 476 -27.52 -10.82 10.77
N THR A 477 -28.73 -11.18 10.34
CA THR A 477 -29.99 -10.76 10.99
C THR A 477 -30.64 -11.86 11.83
N CYS A 478 -29.94 -12.99 12.03
CA CYS A 478 -30.47 -14.12 12.80
C CYS A 478 -30.69 -13.79 14.31
N PRO A 479 -31.56 -14.57 15.02
CA PRO A 479 -31.74 -14.46 16.46
C PRO A 479 -30.44 -14.70 17.26
N GLU A 480 -30.37 -14.13 18.47
CA GLU A 480 -29.17 -14.22 19.33
C GLU A 480 -28.66 -15.63 19.64
N PRO A 481 -29.54 -16.62 19.93
CA PRO A 481 -29.07 -18.00 20.17
C PRO A 481 -28.39 -18.61 18.95
N GLU A 482 -28.94 -18.36 17.76
CA GLU A 482 -28.40 -18.80 16.49
C GLU A 482 -27.09 -18.07 16.15
N LEU A 483 -27.03 -16.77 16.39
CA LEU A 483 -25.81 -15.97 16.24
C LEU A 483 -24.66 -16.54 17.05
N ARG A 484 -24.91 -16.86 18.33
CA ARG A 484 -23.90 -17.44 19.22
C ARG A 484 -23.41 -18.81 18.75
N ALA A 485 -24.31 -19.66 18.25
CA ALA A 485 -23.94 -20.96 17.71
C ALA A 485 -23.07 -20.81 16.45
N ARG A 486 -23.49 -19.96 15.50
CA ARG A 486 -22.76 -19.67 14.28
C ARG A 486 -21.39 -19.05 14.56
N LEU A 487 -21.32 -18.10 15.52
CA LEU A 487 -20.06 -17.49 15.93
C LEU A 487 -19.13 -18.54 16.56
N ALA A 488 -19.63 -19.44 17.40
CA ALA A 488 -18.81 -20.48 18.01
C ALA A 488 -18.25 -21.46 16.98
N GLU A 489 -19.06 -21.87 15.99
CA GLU A 489 -18.62 -22.74 14.90
C GLU A 489 -17.54 -22.08 14.04
N ALA A 490 -17.73 -20.82 13.66
CA ALA A 490 -16.76 -20.06 12.88
C ALA A 490 -15.49 -19.76 13.70
N ASP A 491 -15.60 -19.41 14.99
CA ASP A 491 -14.48 -19.19 15.90
C ASP A 491 -13.60 -20.43 16.04
N GLN A 492 -14.23 -21.61 16.20
CA GLN A 492 -13.51 -22.88 16.28
C GLN A 492 -12.78 -23.16 14.97
N SER A 493 -13.43 -22.97 13.82
CA SER A 493 -12.80 -23.14 12.50
C SER A 493 -11.56 -22.25 12.32
N ILE A 494 -11.62 -20.99 12.78
CA ILE A 494 -10.46 -20.09 12.75
C ILE A 494 -9.35 -20.57 13.68
N ARG A 495 -9.67 -21.00 14.92
CA ARG A 495 -8.71 -21.51 15.90
C ARG A 495 -8.00 -22.78 15.42
N ASP A 496 -8.68 -23.60 14.63
CA ASP A 496 -8.15 -24.82 14.01
C ASP A 496 -7.34 -24.53 12.71
N GLY A 497 -7.22 -23.27 12.31
CA GLY A 497 -6.51 -22.87 11.09
C GLY A 497 -7.30 -23.11 9.80
N ALA A 498 -8.62 -23.34 9.91
CA ALA A 498 -9.51 -23.61 8.78
C ALA A 498 -10.26 -22.33 8.33
N PHE A 499 -9.53 -21.23 8.08
CA PHE A 499 -10.10 -19.93 7.71
C PHE A 499 -11.10 -20.00 6.56
N LEU A 500 -10.78 -20.73 5.50
CA LEU A 500 -11.68 -20.87 4.34
C LEU A 500 -13.00 -21.57 4.70
N ALA A 501 -12.99 -22.51 5.67
CA ALA A 501 -14.22 -23.14 6.17
C ALA A 501 -15.09 -22.10 6.88
N ALA A 502 -14.51 -21.30 7.78
CA ALA A 502 -15.23 -20.22 8.45
C ALA A 502 -15.82 -19.20 7.48
N SER A 503 -15.06 -18.81 6.43
CA SER A 503 -15.54 -17.90 5.39
C SER A 503 -16.71 -18.50 4.60
N ARG A 504 -16.65 -19.79 4.23
CA ARG A 504 -17.76 -20.47 3.54
C ARG A 504 -19.03 -20.57 4.40
N LEU A 505 -18.87 -20.76 5.70
CA LEU A 505 -19.99 -20.71 6.63
C LEU A 505 -20.65 -19.34 6.64
N ALA A 506 -19.86 -18.28 6.74
CA ALA A 506 -20.36 -16.89 6.67
C ALA A 506 -21.04 -16.58 5.33
N ASP A 507 -20.46 -17.00 4.21
CA ASP A 507 -21.06 -16.85 2.88
C ASP A 507 -22.41 -17.54 2.80
N ARG A 508 -22.53 -18.79 3.28
CA ARG A 508 -23.80 -19.50 3.29
C ARG A 508 -24.84 -18.77 4.15
N TRP A 509 -24.52 -18.40 5.36
CA TRP A 509 -25.48 -17.80 6.29
C TRP A 509 -25.90 -16.38 5.90
N ILE A 510 -24.99 -15.59 5.33
CA ILE A 510 -25.19 -14.16 5.10
C ILE A 510 -25.43 -13.88 3.62
N LEU A 511 -24.60 -14.39 2.71
CA LEU A 511 -24.77 -14.10 1.29
C LEU A 511 -25.84 -14.97 0.63
N ALA A 512 -25.89 -16.30 0.93
CA ALA A 512 -26.90 -17.17 0.33
C ALA A 512 -28.23 -17.08 1.08
N ASP A 513 -28.27 -17.43 2.38
CA ASP A 513 -29.54 -17.59 3.11
C ASP A 513 -30.23 -16.24 3.35
N GLN A 514 -29.48 -15.17 3.66
CA GLN A 514 -30.04 -13.84 3.99
C GLN A 514 -30.21 -12.94 2.75
N LEU A 515 -29.21 -12.87 1.84
CA LEU A 515 -29.27 -12.01 0.67
C LEU A 515 -29.77 -12.72 -0.60
N GLY A 516 -29.91 -14.06 -0.57
CA GLY A 516 -30.38 -14.83 -1.72
C GLY A 516 -29.40 -14.98 -2.87
N LEU A 517 -28.08 -14.80 -2.63
CA LEU A 517 -27.09 -14.99 -3.68
C LEU A 517 -27.01 -16.45 -4.10
N SER A 518 -26.88 -16.69 -5.41
CA SER A 518 -26.64 -18.03 -5.92
C SER A 518 -25.24 -18.55 -5.58
N ALA A 519 -25.05 -19.86 -5.59
CA ALA A 519 -23.74 -20.48 -5.44
C ALA A 519 -22.73 -19.97 -6.50
N ALA A 520 -23.22 -19.68 -7.71
CA ALA A 520 -22.40 -19.14 -8.79
C ALA A 520 -21.94 -17.69 -8.51
N ASP A 521 -22.76 -16.86 -7.87
CA ASP A 521 -22.38 -15.49 -7.50
C ASP A 521 -21.38 -15.48 -6.35
N ILE A 522 -21.57 -16.37 -5.37
CA ILE A 522 -20.60 -16.53 -4.27
C ILE A 522 -19.26 -17.02 -4.81
N ALA A 523 -19.25 -18.00 -5.72
CA ALA A 523 -18.03 -18.48 -6.37
C ALA A 523 -17.32 -17.36 -7.14
N GLU A 524 -18.05 -16.50 -7.84
CA GLU A 524 -17.51 -15.34 -8.56
C GLU A 524 -16.80 -14.36 -7.58
N LEU A 525 -17.40 -14.06 -6.42
CA LEU A 525 -16.76 -13.21 -5.39
C LEU A 525 -15.49 -13.85 -4.81
N GLN A 526 -15.53 -15.18 -4.58
CA GLN A 526 -14.39 -15.93 -4.08
C GLN A 526 -13.23 -15.92 -5.07
N GLU A 527 -13.51 -16.13 -6.36
CA GLU A 527 -12.53 -16.11 -7.44
C GLU A 527 -11.96 -14.69 -7.63
N ALA A 528 -12.81 -13.67 -7.62
CA ALA A 528 -12.40 -12.27 -7.65
C ALA A 528 -11.43 -11.93 -6.53
N ARG A 529 -11.74 -12.35 -5.29
CA ARG A 529 -10.83 -12.21 -4.15
C ARG A 529 -9.53 -12.98 -4.36
N ALA A 530 -9.61 -14.23 -4.79
CA ALA A 530 -8.44 -15.09 -5.02
C ALA A 530 -7.49 -14.46 -6.05
N THR A 531 -8.02 -13.89 -7.13
CA THR A 531 -7.25 -13.16 -8.15
C THR A 531 -6.46 -12.00 -7.55
N LEU A 532 -7.09 -11.15 -6.72
CA LEU A 532 -6.41 -10.01 -6.09
C LEU A 532 -5.38 -10.47 -5.04
N LEU A 533 -5.73 -11.48 -4.23
CA LEU A 533 -4.85 -12.07 -3.24
C LEU A 533 -3.61 -12.70 -3.89
N GLU A 534 -3.78 -13.51 -4.92
CA GLU A 534 -2.68 -14.13 -5.66
C GLU A 534 -1.78 -13.05 -6.26
N ARG A 535 -2.37 -12.06 -6.90
CA ARG A 535 -1.68 -10.93 -7.48
C ARG A 535 -0.73 -10.22 -6.50
N ARG A 536 -1.14 -10.02 -5.23
CA ARG A 536 -0.26 -9.41 -4.22
C ARG A 536 0.71 -10.38 -3.55
N THR A 537 0.37 -11.67 -3.41
CA THR A 537 1.19 -12.67 -2.69
C THR A 537 2.26 -13.29 -3.56
N THR A 538 2.01 -13.53 -4.84
CA THR A 538 3.00 -14.03 -5.81
C THR A 538 4.18 -13.07 -5.92
N ARG A 539 3.92 -11.77 -5.82
CA ARG A 539 4.95 -10.71 -5.77
C ARG A 539 5.86 -10.77 -4.55
N GLY A 540 5.35 -11.30 -3.43
CA GLY A 540 6.15 -11.45 -2.21
C GLY A 540 7.12 -12.63 -2.22
N ARG A 541 6.93 -13.63 -3.07
CA ARG A 541 7.77 -14.84 -3.13
C ARG A 541 9.06 -14.63 -3.92
N GLY A 542 9.08 -13.75 -4.91
CA GLY A 542 10.30 -13.38 -5.66
C GLY A 542 11.36 -12.68 -4.82
N ALA A 543 11.01 -12.07 -3.68
CA ALA A 543 11.93 -11.37 -2.80
C ALA A 543 12.63 -12.26 -1.75
N ARG A 544 12.37 -13.58 -1.73
CA ARG A 544 12.91 -14.54 -0.75
C ARG A 544 13.79 -15.64 -1.36
N ARG A 545 14.16 -15.54 -2.64
CA ARG A 545 15.16 -16.44 -3.27
C ARG A 545 16.46 -15.73 -3.56
#